data_43a000ffa53c774c814bfe4071872eb7
#
_entry.id   43a000ffa53c774c814bfe4071872eb7
#
_cell.length_a   1.000
_cell.length_b   1.000
_cell.length_c   1.000
_cell.angle_alpha   90.00
_cell.angle_beta   90.00
_cell.angle_gamma   90.00
#
_symmetry.space_group_name_H-M   'P 1'
#
loop_
_entity.id
_entity.type
_entity.pdbx_description
1 polymer ?
#
loop_
_entity_poly.entity_id
_entity_poly.type
_entity_poly.pdbx_seq_one_letter_code
_entity_poly.pdbx_strand_id
1 'polypeptide(L)'
;MWISVFRDRSGQVRQQLETLIANREILLTRFTQLELLQGSLNEQEWTILSTYLEVQDYVELRPSSWQAAARIYYDLRRQGLTVRSPIDCCIAQAALENDLLLIHNDRDFETIAQVRSLQNLRFQP
;
A
#
# COMPACT_ATOMS: atom_id res chain seq x y z
N MET A 1 4.31 -6.17 -1.35
CA MET A 1 4.63 -5.75 -2.72
C MET A 1 6.01 -5.11 -2.84
N TRP A 2 6.27 -3.99 -2.13
CA TRP A 2 7.54 -3.28 -2.23
C TRP A 2 8.73 -4.11 -1.78
N ILE A 3 8.55 -4.96 -0.75
CA ILE A 3 9.61 -5.86 -0.28
C ILE A 3 10.07 -6.77 -1.41
N SER A 4 9.14 -7.33 -2.18
CA SER A 4 9.48 -8.17 -3.33
C SER A 4 10.30 -7.42 -4.37
N VAL A 5 9.95 -6.16 -4.63
CA VAL A 5 10.68 -5.33 -5.59
C VAL A 5 12.12 -5.08 -5.12
N PHE A 6 12.31 -4.72 -3.85
CA PHE A 6 13.63 -4.39 -3.33
C PHE A 6 14.52 -5.61 -3.10
N ARG A 7 13.93 -6.77 -2.85
CA ARG A 7 14.68 -7.99 -2.59
C ARG A 7 14.99 -8.80 -3.86
N ASP A 8 14.39 -8.45 -4.98
CA ASP A 8 14.65 -9.13 -6.24
C ASP A 8 15.96 -8.63 -6.86
N ARG A 9 16.97 -9.48 -6.82
CA ARG A 9 18.30 -9.16 -7.35
C ARG A 9 18.35 -9.20 -8.89
N SER A 10 17.41 -9.89 -9.54
CA SER A 10 17.38 -9.97 -11.00
C SER A 10 16.86 -8.69 -11.65
N GLY A 11 16.10 -7.87 -10.91
CA GLY A 11 15.44 -6.68 -11.42
C GLY A 11 14.17 -6.96 -12.22
N GLN A 12 13.79 -8.23 -12.36
CA GLN A 12 12.59 -8.58 -13.16
C GLN A 12 11.31 -8.09 -12.51
N VAL A 13 11.19 -8.19 -11.18
CA VAL A 13 10.02 -7.72 -10.44
C VAL A 13 9.87 -6.21 -10.60
N ARG A 14 10.97 -5.48 -10.48
CA ARG A 14 10.99 -4.04 -10.68
C ARG A 14 10.57 -3.67 -12.10
N GLN A 15 11.07 -4.37 -13.08
CA GLN A 15 10.72 -4.14 -14.49
C GLN A 15 9.25 -4.40 -14.76
N GLN A 16 8.69 -5.47 -14.18
CA GLN A 16 7.27 -5.79 -14.28
C GLN A 16 6.42 -4.67 -13.68
N LEU A 17 6.83 -4.16 -12.52
CA LEU A 17 6.12 -3.07 -11.86
C LEU A 17 6.20 -1.79 -12.68
N GLU A 18 7.37 -1.45 -13.20
CA GLU A 18 7.56 -0.26 -14.05
C GLU A 18 6.68 -0.33 -15.30
N THR A 19 6.58 -1.50 -15.92
CA THR A 19 5.72 -1.71 -17.08
C THR A 19 4.25 -1.49 -16.72
N LEU A 20 3.83 -2.01 -15.57
CA LEU A 20 2.46 -1.88 -15.10
C LEU A 20 2.08 -0.43 -14.80
N ILE A 21 2.99 0.29 -14.17
CA ILE A 21 2.77 1.69 -13.78
C ILE A 21 2.84 2.62 -14.99
N ALA A 22 3.71 2.30 -15.96
CA ALA A 22 3.96 3.13 -17.15
C ALA A 22 4.33 4.56 -16.74
N ASN A 23 3.59 5.57 -17.22
CA ASN A 23 3.88 6.98 -16.95
C ASN A 23 3.08 7.54 -15.77
N ARG A 24 2.50 6.68 -14.94
CA ARG A 24 1.68 7.14 -13.82
C ARG A 24 2.56 7.65 -12.68
N GLU A 25 2.09 8.68 -12.01
CA GLU A 25 2.70 9.18 -10.79
C GLU A 25 2.47 8.18 -9.67
N ILE A 26 3.50 7.94 -8.85
CA ILE A 26 3.46 6.99 -7.75
C ILE A 26 3.45 7.74 -6.44
N LEU A 27 2.49 7.39 -5.58
CA LEU A 27 2.40 7.88 -4.22
C LEU A 27 2.53 6.69 -3.27
N LEU A 28 3.26 6.88 -2.20
CA LEU A 28 3.40 5.89 -1.13
C LEU A 28 2.56 6.30 0.07
N THR A 29 2.27 5.34 0.94
CA THR A 29 1.71 5.64 2.26
C THR A 29 2.82 5.63 3.30
N ARG A 30 2.59 6.29 4.44
CA ARG A 30 3.52 6.23 5.57
C ARG A 30 3.61 4.81 6.16
N PHE A 31 2.57 4.01 5.98
CA PHE A 31 2.61 2.59 6.36
C PHE A 31 3.66 1.82 5.55
N THR A 32 3.76 2.11 4.27
CA THR A 32 4.79 1.53 3.40
C THR A 32 6.19 1.95 3.86
N GLN A 33 6.37 3.23 4.18
CA GLN A 33 7.63 3.73 4.72
C GLN A 33 8.02 2.99 5.99
N LEU A 34 7.10 2.88 6.94
CA LEU A 34 7.32 2.17 8.20
C LEU A 34 7.71 0.70 7.95
N GLU A 35 6.94 0.02 7.12
CA GLU A 35 7.13 -1.41 6.85
C GLU A 35 8.48 -1.69 6.20
N LEU A 36 8.87 -0.88 5.22
CA LEU A 36 10.15 -1.06 4.54
C LEU A 36 11.33 -0.79 5.48
N LEU A 37 11.27 0.29 6.25
CA LEU A 37 12.36 0.65 7.16
C LEU A 37 12.52 -0.35 8.30
N GLN A 38 11.42 -0.79 8.91
CA GLN A 38 11.50 -1.75 10.01
C GLN A 38 12.09 -3.09 9.56
N GLY A 39 11.96 -3.43 8.28
CA GLY A 39 12.48 -4.66 7.71
C GLY A 39 13.94 -4.61 7.31
N SER A 40 14.64 -3.50 7.56
CA SER A 40 16.07 -3.37 7.22
C SER A 40 16.90 -4.38 8.00
N LEU A 41 17.78 -5.09 7.30
CA LEU A 41 18.59 -6.14 7.90
C LEU A 41 19.86 -5.62 8.57
N ASN A 42 20.30 -4.41 8.20
CA ASN A 42 21.52 -3.79 8.72
C ASN A 42 21.49 -2.28 8.45
N GLU A 43 22.48 -1.57 8.98
CA GLU A 43 22.57 -0.12 8.83
C GLU A 43 22.75 0.31 7.38
N GLN A 44 23.44 -0.48 6.57
CA GLN A 44 23.64 -0.17 5.16
C GLN A 44 22.30 -0.19 4.42
N GLU A 45 21.50 -1.22 4.65
CA GLU A 45 20.17 -1.33 4.03
C GLU A 45 19.26 -0.21 4.52
N TRP A 46 19.30 0.12 5.82
CA TRP A 46 18.55 1.24 6.37
C TRP A 46 18.89 2.54 5.65
N THR A 47 20.18 2.82 5.48
CA THR A 47 20.62 4.05 4.81
C THR A 47 20.13 4.13 3.37
N ILE A 48 20.22 3.02 2.64
CA ILE A 48 19.75 2.95 1.24
C ILE A 48 18.26 3.20 1.17
N LEU A 49 17.49 2.50 2.00
CA LEU A 49 16.03 2.62 2.00
C LEU A 49 15.58 4.00 2.47
N SER A 50 16.18 4.54 3.53
CA SER A 50 15.78 5.85 4.03
C SER A 50 16.07 6.96 3.02
N THR A 51 17.19 6.88 2.30
CA THR A 51 17.52 7.83 1.25
C THR A 51 16.50 7.76 0.10
N TYR A 52 16.14 6.56 -0.31
CA TYR A 52 15.13 6.36 -1.35
C TYR A 52 13.77 6.90 -0.92
N LEU A 53 13.34 6.58 0.30
CA LEU A 53 12.02 6.94 0.82
C LEU A 53 11.90 8.44 1.09
N GLU A 54 13.00 9.12 1.38
CA GLU A 54 13.01 10.56 1.66
C GLU A 54 12.55 11.39 0.45
N VAL A 55 12.83 10.92 -0.76
CA VAL A 55 12.52 11.65 -1.99
C VAL A 55 11.21 11.21 -2.64
N GLN A 56 10.45 10.32 -2.02
CA GLN A 56 9.17 9.86 -2.55
C GLN A 56 8.05 10.81 -2.17
N ASP A 57 6.98 10.78 -2.96
CA ASP A 57 5.75 11.50 -2.65
C ASP A 57 4.82 10.61 -1.84
N TYR A 58 4.15 11.18 -0.86
CA TYR A 58 3.28 10.44 0.05
C TYR A 58 1.86 10.96 0.00
N VAL A 59 0.91 10.03 0.12
CA VAL A 59 -0.47 10.36 0.42
C VAL A 59 -0.64 10.28 1.94
N GLU A 60 -1.14 11.38 2.53
CA GLU A 60 -1.29 11.46 3.99
C GLU A 60 -2.73 11.30 4.40
N LEU A 61 -2.94 10.72 5.57
CA LEU A 61 -4.27 10.62 6.18
C LEU A 61 -4.64 11.93 6.87
N ARG A 62 -5.88 12.36 6.68
CA ARG A 62 -6.45 13.49 7.41
C ARG A 62 -7.03 13.00 8.73
N PRO A 63 -7.28 13.90 9.71
CA PRO A 63 -7.93 13.47 10.96
C PRO A 63 -9.23 12.69 10.76
N SER A 64 -10.04 13.07 9.75
CA SER A 64 -11.30 12.40 9.44
C SER A 64 -11.11 11.03 8.78
N SER A 65 -9.95 10.75 8.22
CA SER A 65 -9.65 9.50 7.55
C SER A 65 -9.68 8.31 8.50
N TRP A 66 -9.27 8.52 9.74
CA TRP A 66 -9.19 7.46 10.74
C TRP A 66 -10.56 6.88 11.07
N GLN A 67 -11.55 7.74 11.26
CA GLN A 67 -12.92 7.29 11.50
C GLN A 67 -13.49 6.57 10.27
N ALA A 68 -13.23 7.11 9.08
CA ALA A 68 -13.68 6.49 7.83
C ALA A 68 -13.05 5.11 7.62
N ALA A 69 -11.76 4.96 7.94
CA ALA A 69 -11.08 3.67 7.87
C ALA A 69 -11.68 2.66 8.87
N ALA A 70 -11.95 3.10 10.08
CA ALA A 70 -12.62 2.27 11.07
C ALA A 70 -14.00 1.82 10.59
N ARG A 71 -14.70 2.69 9.87
CA ARG A 71 -16.01 2.34 9.30
C ARG A 71 -15.91 1.25 8.24
N ILE A 72 -14.85 1.24 7.45
CA ILE A 72 -14.61 0.14 6.48
C ILE A 72 -14.52 -1.19 7.23
N TYR A 73 -13.73 -1.25 8.27
CA TYR A 73 -13.57 -2.46 9.08
C TYR A 73 -14.90 -2.89 9.70
N TYR A 74 -15.64 -1.94 10.25
CA TYR A 74 -16.97 -2.18 10.82
C TYR A 74 -17.93 -2.75 9.77
N ASP A 75 -17.99 -2.15 8.58
CA ASP A 75 -18.89 -2.58 7.51
C ASP A 75 -18.54 -3.99 7.01
N LEU A 76 -17.25 -4.31 6.91
CA LEU A 76 -16.81 -5.66 6.57
C LEU A 76 -17.35 -6.69 7.57
N ARG A 77 -17.16 -6.43 8.84
CA ARG A 77 -17.62 -7.34 9.90
C ARG A 77 -19.13 -7.51 9.88
N ARG A 78 -19.87 -6.46 9.57
CA ARG A 78 -21.34 -6.52 9.46
C ARG A 78 -21.79 -7.45 8.33
N GLN A 79 -20.95 -7.66 7.34
CA GLN A 79 -21.24 -8.57 6.23
C GLN A 79 -20.57 -9.93 6.39
N GLY A 80 -19.99 -10.21 7.56
CA GLY A 80 -19.29 -11.47 7.81
C GLY A 80 -17.94 -11.57 7.13
N LEU A 81 -17.38 -10.43 6.69
CA LEU A 81 -16.07 -10.36 6.05
C LEU A 81 -15.04 -9.85 7.04
N THR A 82 -13.79 -10.29 6.88
CA THR A 82 -12.68 -9.86 7.75
C THR A 82 -11.44 -9.59 6.93
N VAL A 83 -10.65 -8.62 7.41
CA VAL A 83 -9.29 -8.38 6.95
C VAL A 83 -8.35 -8.54 8.12
N ARG A 84 -7.08 -8.87 7.84
CA ARG A 84 -6.10 -9.19 8.88
C ARG A 84 -5.70 -7.98 9.71
N SER A 85 -5.78 -6.78 9.16
CA SER A 85 -5.29 -5.58 9.84
C SER A 85 -6.14 -4.36 9.49
N PRO A 86 -6.45 -3.50 10.49
CA PRO A 86 -7.09 -2.22 10.22
C PRO A 86 -6.20 -1.27 9.43
N ILE A 87 -4.89 -1.51 9.37
CA ILE A 87 -3.97 -0.73 8.55
C ILE A 87 -4.37 -0.79 7.08
N ASP A 88 -4.82 -1.95 6.61
CA ASP A 88 -5.28 -2.09 5.23
C ASP A 88 -6.49 -1.18 4.95
N CYS A 89 -7.35 -1.02 5.95
CA CYS A 89 -8.48 -0.08 5.84
C CYS A 89 -8.00 1.37 5.76
N CYS A 90 -6.92 1.70 6.47
CA CYS A 90 -6.32 3.04 6.38
C CYS A 90 -5.73 3.29 4.99
N ILE A 91 -5.02 2.32 4.45
CA ILE A 91 -4.44 2.42 3.11
C ILE A 91 -5.54 2.56 2.05
N ALA A 92 -6.58 1.73 2.14
CA ALA A 92 -7.71 1.80 1.24
C ALA A 92 -8.41 3.16 1.34
N GLN A 93 -8.59 3.68 2.55
CA GLN A 93 -9.22 4.97 2.75
C GLN A 93 -8.41 6.10 2.13
N ALA A 94 -7.08 6.05 2.25
CA ALA A 94 -6.20 7.03 1.62
C ALA A 94 -6.37 7.02 0.09
N ALA A 95 -6.47 5.84 -0.50
CA ALA A 95 -6.69 5.72 -1.95
C ALA A 95 -8.07 6.26 -2.35
N LEU A 96 -9.10 5.93 -1.59
CA LEU A 96 -10.48 6.39 -1.86
C LEU A 96 -10.59 7.92 -1.80
N GLU A 97 -10.01 8.53 -0.76
CA GLU A 97 -10.09 9.99 -0.55
C GLU A 97 -9.38 10.78 -1.65
N ASN A 98 -8.35 10.21 -2.23
CA ASN A 98 -7.52 10.88 -3.21
C ASN A 98 -7.75 10.35 -4.62
N ASP A 99 -8.78 9.53 -4.81
CA ASP A 99 -9.15 8.96 -6.10
C ASP A 99 -7.97 8.28 -6.80
N LEU A 100 -7.27 7.44 -6.04
CA LEU A 100 -6.08 6.75 -6.49
C LEU A 100 -6.35 5.29 -6.84
N LEU A 101 -5.63 4.76 -7.81
CA LEU A 101 -5.55 3.34 -8.05
C LEU A 101 -4.59 2.72 -7.05
N LEU A 102 -5.06 1.77 -6.25
CA LEU A 102 -4.23 1.04 -5.30
C LEU A 102 -3.60 -0.18 -5.98
N ILE A 103 -2.28 -0.19 -6.02
CA ILE A 103 -1.52 -1.35 -6.49
C ILE A 103 -1.01 -2.09 -5.26
N HIS A 104 -1.34 -3.38 -5.17
CA HIS A 104 -1.06 -4.18 -3.99
C HIS A 104 -0.79 -5.64 -4.35
N ASN A 105 -0.42 -6.43 -3.36
CA ASN A 105 -0.35 -7.88 -3.49
C ASN A 105 -0.93 -8.54 -2.24
N ASP A 106 -2.17 -8.17 -1.90
CA ASP A 106 -2.87 -8.72 -0.74
C ASP A 106 -4.36 -8.81 -1.04
N ARG A 107 -4.91 -10.01 -0.91
CA ARG A 107 -6.35 -10.25 -1.13
C ARG A 107 -7.25 -9.44 -0.20
N ASP A 108 -6.74 -8.95 0.92
CA ASP A 108 -7.54 -8.15 1.86
C ASP A 108 -8.06 -6.87 1.19
N PHE A 109 -7.31 -6.29 0.23
CA PHE A 109 -7.80 -5.14 -0.52
C PHE A 109 -8.92 -5.51 -1.49
N GLU A 110 -8.90 -6.72 -2.02
CA GLU A 110 -10.01 -7.22 -2.83
C GLU A 110 -11.26 -7.43 -1.97
N THR A 111 -11.08 -7.86 -0.73
CA THR A 111 -12.17 -7.98 0.24
C THR A 111 -12.76 -6.60 0.56
N ILE A 112 -11.92 -5.59 0.79
CA ILE A 112 -12.37 -4.22 1.03
C ILE A 112 -13.16 -3.68 -0.17
N ALA A 113 -12.75 -4.04 -1.37
CA ALA A 113 -13.44 -3.62 -2.59
C ALA A 113 -14.88 -4.14 -2.69
N GLN A 114 -15.25 -5.12 -1.87
CA GLN A 114 -16.63 -5.60 -1.80
C GLN A 114 -17.57 -4.62 -1.09
N VAL A 115 -17.05 -3.74 -0.23
CA VAL A 115 -17.84 -2.77 0.53
C VAL A 115 -17.55 -1.32 0.17
N ARG A 116 -16.54 -1.08 -0.66
CA ARG A 116 -16.19 0.27 -1.16
C ARG A 116 -15.83 0.19 -2.64
N SER A 117 -16.05 1.30 -3.34
CA SER A 117 -15.66 1.42 -4.76
C SER A 117 -14.16 1.70 -4.86
N LEU A 118 -13.35 0.77 -4.40
CA LEU A 118 -11.91 0.88 -4.42
C LEU A 118 -11.36 0.44 -5.77
N GLN A 119 -10.70 1.36 -6.46
CA GLN A 119 -9.95 1.02 -7.66
C GLN A 119 -8.67 0.34 -7.23
N ASN A 120 -8.51 -0.93 -7.59
CA ASN A 120 -7.36 -1.67 -7.14
C ASN A 120 -6.88 -2.64 -8.21
N LEU A 121 -5.59 -2.94 -8.16
CA LEU A 121 -4.94 -3.86 -9.07
C LEU A 121 -3.94 -4.69 -8.29
N ARG A 122 -4.11 -5.99 -8.33
CA ARG A 122 -3.20 -6.90 -7.65
C ARG A 122 -1.97 -7.15 -8.51
N PHE A 123 -0.80 -6.81 -7.97
CA PHE A 123 0.49 -7.06 -8.60
C PHE A 123 1.10 -8.33 -8.01
N GLN A 124 1.17 -9.38 -8.82
CA GLN A 124 1.79 -10.65 -8.47
C GLN A 124 2.99 -10.86 -9.38
N PRO A 125 4.21 -10.67 -8.86
CA PRO A 125 5.41 -10.92 -9.64
C PRO A 125 5.63 -12.40 -9.93
#